data_f3542f842623760c8578ed6b9a664513
#
_entry.id   f3542f842623760c8578ed6b9a664513
#
_cell.length_a   1.000
_cell.length_b   1.000
_cell.length_c   1.000
_cell.angle_alpha   90.00
_cell.angle_beta   90.00
_cell.angle_gamma   90.00
#
_symmetry.space_group_name_H-M   'P 1'
#
loop_
_entity.id
_entity.type
_entity.pdbx_description
1 polymer ?
#
loop_
_entity_poly.entity_id
_entity_poly.type
_entity_poly.pdbx_seq_one_letter_code
_entity_poly.pdbx_strand_id
1 'polypeptide(L)'
;YWEYDSTTSFIGQLAEALEDLNRISNVPAGTVKLPKAFHDIRFLLTRYEPNNDLHRAMYSAFGKVFGDRVTEHPIEMTRAVEQSGRFLSSIYEIDYRDMTRETWRRARASFDRAYEEFRGHAVAAWDQLEDAA
;
A
#
# COMPACT_ATOMS: atom_id res chain seq x y z
N TYR A 1 9.65 7.22 13.56
CA TYR A 1 8.76 6.92 14.70
C TYR A 1 7.32 7.34 14.41
N TRP A 2 7.07 8.53 13.86
CA TRP A 2 5.73 9.06 13.56
C TRP A 2 4.89 8.17 12.64
N GLU A 3 5.51 7.61 11.62
CA GLU A 3 4.83 6.75 10.65
C GLU A 3 4.43 5.40 11.25
N TYR A 4 5.20 4.89 12.19
CA TYR A 4 4.86 3.67 12.91
C TYR A 4 3.67 3.87 13.85
N ASP A 5 3.69 4.94 14.64
CA ASP A 5 2.61 5.26 15.58
C ASP A 5 1.30 5.56 14.85
N SER A 6 1.36 6.31 13.74
CA SER A 6 0.19 6.58 12.91
C SER A 6 -0.35 5.32 12.22
N THR A 7 0.50 4.41 11.77
CA THR A 7 0.08 3.13 11.19
C THR A 7 -0.62 2.27 12.23
N THR A 8 -0.08 2.17 13.43
CA THR A 8 -0.68 1.39 14.53
C THR A 8 -2.02 1.99 14.95
N SER A 9 -2.10 3.31 15.09
CA SER A 9 -3.34 4.03 15.38
C SER A 9 -4.40 3.82 14.28
N PHE A 10 -4.00 3.87 13.02
CA PHE A 10 -4.89 3.65 11.89
C PHE A 10 -5.46 2.22 11.86
N ILE A 11 -4.63 1.20 12.16
CA ILE A 11 -5.10 -0.18 12.27
C ILE A 11 -6.13 -0.33 13.38
N GLY A 12 -5.92 0.34 14.52
CA GLY A 12 -6.90 0.38 15.60
C GLY A 12 -8.23 0.98 15.15
N GLN A 13 -8.21 2.11 14.46
CA GLN A 13 -9.40 2.75 13.90
C GLN A 13 -10.13 1.88 12.86
N LEU A 14 -9.36 1.16 12.03
CA LEU A 14 -9.95 0.20 11.08
C LEU A 14 -10.65 -0.96 11.81
N ALA A 15 -10.07 -1.48 12.87
CA ALA A 15 -10.66 -2.54 13.67
C ALA A 15 -11.99 -2.07 14.31
N GLU A 16 -12.00 -0.88 14.91
CA GLU A 16 -13.21 -0.27 15.46
C GLU A 16 -14.31 -0.06 14.40
N ALA A 17 -13.92 0.47 13.22
CA ALA A 17 -14.84 0.65 12.11
C ALA A 17 -15.46 -0.67 11.62
N LEU A 18 -14.68 -1.76 11.59
CA LEU A 18 -15.18 -3.09 11.27
C LEU A 18 -16.14 -3.64 12.31
N GLU A 19 -15.86 -3.41 13.58
CA GLU A 19 -16.77 -3.79 14.68
C GLU A 19 -18.09 -3.05 14.56
N ASP A 20 -18.07 -1.74 14.27
CA ASP A 20 -19.26 -0.93 14.06
C ASP A 20 -20.06 -1.41 12.84
N LEU A 21 -19.41 -1.68 11.72
CA LEU A 21 -20.06 -2.26 10.53
C LEU A 21 -20.68 -3.62 10.83
N ASN A 22 -20.03 -4.48 11.60
CA ASN A 22 -20.58 -5.76 12.04
C ASN A 22 -21.80 -5.59 12.95
N ARG A 23 -21.81 -4.56 13.78
CA ARG A 23 -22.94 -4.24 14.67
C ARG A 23 -24.16 -3.78 13.88
N ILE A 24 -23.94 -2.92 12.87
CA ILE A 24 -24.98 -2.42 11.97
C ILE A 24 -25.51 -3.51 11.06
N SER A 25 -24.65 -4.41 10.55
CA SER A 25 -25.06 -5.50 9.65
C SER A 25 -25.88 -6.61 10.29
N ASN A 26 -25.96 -6.65 11.62
CA ASN A 26 -26.82 -7.56 12.37
C ASN A 26 -28.28 -7.08 12.50
N VAL A 27 -28.68 -6.00 11.86
CA VAL A 27 -30.07 -5.52 11.80
C VAL A 27 -30.90 -6.41 10.87
N PRO A 28 -32.15 -6.80 11.25
CA PRO A 28 -32.91 -7.84 10.56
C PRO A 28 -33.35 -7.46 9.14
N ALA A 29 -33.30 -8.45 8.29
CA ALA A 29 -34.03 -8.65 7.01
C ALA A 29 -34.15 -7.46 6.02
N GLY A 30 -33.44 -7.58 4.93
CA GLY A 30 -33.62 -6.76 3.71
C GLY A 30 -32.50 -5.77 3.43
N THR A 31 -31.51 -5.65 4.30
CA THR A 31 -30.36 -4.78 4.12
C THR A 31 -29.22 -5.49 3.37
N VAL A 32 -28.57 -4.76 2.49
CA VAL A 32 -27.37 -5.18 1.79
C VAL A 32 -26.38 -5.76 2.81
N LYS A 33 -25.99 -7.02 2.64
CA LYS A 33 -24.92 -7.65 3.43
C LYS A 33 -23.62 -6.94 3.07
N LEU A 34 -23.14 -6.06 3.95
CA LEU A 34 -21.80 -5.50 3.83
C LEU A 34 -20.76 -6.56 4.18
N PRO A 35 -19.61 -6.58 3.52
CA PRO A 35 -18.52 -7.50 3.86
C PRO A 35 -18.07 -7.26 5.30
N LYS A 36 -18.00 -8.33 6.08
CA LYS A 36 -17.73 -8.30 7.52
C LYS A 36 -16.24 -8.28 7.91
N ALA A 37 -15.35 -8.34 6.93
CA ALA A 37 -13.91 -8.35 7.14
C ALA A 37 -13.16 -7.84 5.91
N PHE A 38 -11.95 -7.33 6.14
CA PHE A 38 -10.99 -7.15 5.05
C PHE A 38 -10.41 -8.51 4.66
N HIS A 39 -10.42 -8.85 3.38
CA HIS A 39 -9.87 -10.11 2.90
C HIS A 39 -8.36 -10.12 2.91
N ASP A 40 -7.73 -8.98 2.64
CA ASP A 40 -6.30 -8.78 2.72
C ASP A 40 -5.96 -7.34 3.13
N ILE A 41 -4.89 -7.18 3.89
CA ILE A 41 -4.32 -5.87 4.26
C ILE A 41 -2.82 -5.98 4.03
N ARG A 42 -2.29 -5.09 3.20
CA ARG A 42 -0.87 -5.01 2.89
C ARG A 42 -0.29 -3.65 3.23
N PHE A 43 0.97 -3.64 3.65
CA PHE A 43 1.72 -2.44 3.98
C PHE A 43 2.73 -2.15 2.88
N LEU A 44 2.53 -1.07 2.16
CA LEU A 44 3.44 -0.58 1.14
C LEU A 44 4.27 0.57 1.72
N LEU A 45 5.58 0.39 1.80
CA LEU A 45 6.48 1.49 2.15
C LEU A 45 6.65 2.42 0.96
N THR A 46 6.47 3.71 1.20
CA THR A 46 6.69 4.75 0.20
C THR A 46 7.84 5.67 0.63
N ARG A 47 8.36 6.47 -0.30
CA ARG A 47 9.48 7.37 -0.06
C ARG A 47 10.74 6.64 0.47
N TYR A 48 10.92 5.41 0.00
CA TYR A 48 12.04 4.57 0.42
C TYR A 48 13.33 4.96 -0.31
N GLU A 49 14.39 5.12 0.44
CA GLU A 49 15.74 5.37 -0.06
C GLU A 49 16.62 4.15 0.23
N PRO A 50 16.99 3.34 -0.79
CA PRO A 50 17.74 2.10 -0.58
C PRO A 50 19.10 2.29 0.09
N ASN A 51 19.72 3.46 -0.12
CA ASN A 51 21.03 3.80 0.44
C ASN A 51 20.96 4.44 1.83
N ASN A 52 19.77 4.61 2.40
CA ASN A 52 19.56 5.16 3.72
C ASN A 52 19.46 4.03 4.75
N ASP A 53 20.42 4.00 5.70
CA ASP A 53 20.49 2.95 6.73
C ASP A 53 19.24 2.92 7.61
N LEU A 54 18.70 4.09 7.93
CA LEU A 54 17.48 4.20 8.73
C LEU A 54 16.28 3.60 7.99
N HIS A 55 16.14 3.88 6.69
CA HIS A 55 15.06 3.31 5.89
C HIS A 55 15.16 1.78 5.78
N ARG A 56 16.38 1.24 5.63
CA ARG A 56 16.60 -0.21 5.65
C ARG A 56 16.26 -0.83 7.00
N ALA A 57 16.68 -0.19 8.09
CA ALA A 57 16.36 -0.65 9.44
C ALA A 57 14.84 -0.63 9.71
N MET A 58 14.15 0.43 9.30
CA MET A 58 12.69 0.55 9.41
C MET A 58 11.97 -0.53 8.58
N TYR A 59 12.38 -0.74 7.33
CA TYR A 59 11.81 -1.79 6.49
C TYR A 59 11.96 -3.17 7.13
N SER A 60 13.15 -3.48 7.66
CA SER A 60 13.39 -4.72 8.39
C SER A 60 12.52 -4.84 9.65
N ALA A 61 12.35 -3.75 10.39
CA ALA A 61 11.51 -3.73 11.59
C ALA A 61 10.03 -3.97 11.25
N PHE A 62 9.52 -3.34 10.20
CA PHE A 62 8.17 -3.59 9.70
C PHE A 62 7.97 -5.05 9.28
N GLY A 63 8.93 -5.64 8.56
CA GLY A 63 8.90 -7.05 8.20
C GLY A 63 8.86 -7.99 9.40
N LYS A 64 9.54 -7.65 10.50
CA LYS A 64 9.50 -8.44 11.75
C LYS A 64 8.14 -8.36 12.46
N VAL A 65 7.47 -7.22 12.37
CA VAL A 65 6.18 -6.99 13.05
C VAL A 65 5.01 -7.50 12.23
N PHE A 66 4.98 -7.21 10.93
CA PHE A 66 3.84 -7.47 10.06
C PHE A 66 4.04 -8.67 9.13
N GLY A 67 5.24 -9.25 9.11
CA GLY A 67 5.57 -10.46 8.36
C GLY A 67 5.35 -10.27 6.85
N ASP A 68 4.69 -11.23 6.26
CA ASP A 68 4.36 -11.32 4.83
C ASP A 68 3.35 -10.26 4.37
N ARG A 69 2.79 -9.49 5.28
CA ARG A 69 1.89 -8.36 4.95
C ARG A 69 2.63 -7.11 4.48
N VAL A 70 3.95 -7.04 4.67
CA VAL A 70 4.77 -5.96 4.12
C VAL A 70 5.15 -6.33 2.69
N THR A 71 4.88 -5.42 1.75
CA THR A 71 5.22 -5.65 0.34
C THR A 71 6.74 -5.71 0.14
N GLU A 72 7.19 -6.55 -0.79
CA GLU A 72 8.62 -6.71 -1.11
C GLU A 72 9.18 -5.55 -1.92
N HIS A 73 8.31 -4.81 -2.61
CA HIS A 73 8.69 -3.74 -3.53
C HIS A 73 8.22 -2.38 -3.02
N PRO A 74 9.04 -1.68 -2.19
CA PRO A 74 8.71 -0.33 -1.75
C PRO A 74 8.76 0.68 -2.91
N ILE A 75 8.00 1.77 -2.80
CA ILE A 75 8.10 2.89 -3.74
C ILE A 75 9.27 3.76 -3.35
N GLU A 76 10.26 3.84 -4.24
CA GLU A 76 11.47 4.60 -4.03
C GLU A 76 11.24 6.11 -4.12
N MET A 77 11.90 6.84 -3.22
CA MET A 77 11.98 8.28 -3.31
C MET A 77 12.95 8.67 -4.44
N THR A 78 12.46 9.37 -5.42
CA THR A 78 13.27 9.86 -6.54
C THR A 78 12.87 11.29 -6.89
N ARG A 79 13.78 12.02 -7.53
CA ARG A 79 13.47 13.36 -8.04
C ARG A 79 12.26 13.35 -9.00
N ALA A 80 12.05 12.28 -9.74
CA ALA A 80 10.91 12.15 -10.63
C ALA A 80 9.58 12.12 -9.85
N VAL A 81 9.53 11.43 -8.70
CA VAL A 81 8.36 11.41 -7.82
C VAL A 81 8.09 12.79 -7.23
N GLU A 82 9.15 13.50 -6.79
CA GLU A 82 8.99 14.87 -6.29
C GLU A 82 8.45 15.82 -7.36
N GLN A 83 8.95 15.72 -8.59
CA GLN A 83 8.47 16.55 -9.69
C GLN A 83 7.05 16.24 -10.09
N SER A 84 6.64 14.95 -10.13
CA SER A 84 5.26 14.60 -10.42
C SER A 84 4.29 15.27 -9.43
N GLY A 85 4.64 15.28 -8.15
CA GLY A 85 3.84 15.98 -7.12
C GLY A 85 3.76 17.49 -7.36
N ARG A 86 4.85 18.13 -7.78
CA ARG A 86 4.85 19.58 -8.09
C ARG A 86 3.97 19.96 -9.28
N PHE A 87 3.90 19.08 -10.29
CA PHE A 87 3.10 19.30 -11.48
C PHE A 87 1.68 18.71 -11.36
N LEU A 88 1.31 18.18 -10.22
CA LEU A 88 0.03 17.48 -9.99
C LEU A 88 -0.22 16.40 -11.05
N SER A 89 0.85 15.74 -11.50
CA SER A 89 0.84 14.70 -12.52
C SER A 89 1.28 13.38 -11.90
N SER A 90 0.85 12.27 -12.49
CA SER A 90 1.36 10.96 -12.13
C SER A 90 2.78 10.75 -12.67
N ILE A 91 3.51 9.77 -12.11
CA ILE A 91 4.83 9.37 -12.61
C ILE A 91 4.78 8.89 -14.08
N TYR A 92 3.62 8.51 -14.58
CA TYR A 92 3.41 8.02 -15.94
C TYR A 92 3.17 9.14 -16.95
N GLU A 93 2.76 10.32 -16.47
CA GLU A 93 2.44 11.49 -17.30
C GLU A 93 3.60 12.48 -17.45
N ILE A 94 4.55 12.46 -16.50
CA ILE A 94 5.71 13.37 -16.58
C ILE A 94 6.68 12.95 -17.69
N ASP A 95 7.22 13.95 -18.41
CA ASP A 95 8.24 13.74 -19.43
C ASP A 95 9.63 13.59 -18.78
N TYR A 96 10.45 12.68 -19.29
CA TYR A 96 11.84 12.51 -18.87
C TYR A 96 12.75 13.70 -19.23
N ARG A 97 12.27 14.66 -20.04
CA ARG A 97 13.07 15.81 -20.53
C ARG A 97 13.57 16.70 -19.39
N ASP A 98 12.85 16.73 -18.28
CA ASP A 98 13.19 17.57 -17.12
C ASP A 98 14.10 16.86 -16.12
N MET A 99 14.53 15.63 -16.42
CA MET A 99 15.37 14.81 -15.57
C MET A 99 16.23 13.84 -16.38
N THR A 100 17.12 13.10 -15.71
CA THR A 100 17.85 12.03 -16.40
C THR A 100 16.91 10.88 -16.72
N ARG A 101 17.11 10.27 -17.90
CA ARG A 101 16.33 9.10 -18.32
C ARG A 101 16.42 7.94 -17.33
N GLU A 102 17.55 7.80 -16.65
CA GLU A 102 17.75 6.79 -15.63
C GLU A 102 16.87 7.04 -14.40
N THR A 103 16.82 8.27 -13.88
CA THR A 103 15.97 8.65 -12.75
C THR A 103 14.49 8.40 -13.07
N TRP A 104 14.05 8.77 -14.27
CA TRP A 104 12.69 8.53 -14.72
C TRP A 104 12.36 7.03 -14.82
N ARG A 105 13.25 6.23 -15.43
CA ARG A 105 13.07 4.77 -15.52
C ARG A 105 13.01 4.10 -14.16
N ARG A 106 13.91 4.48 -13.25
CA ARG A 106 13.96 3.92 -11.90
C ARG A 106 12.67 4.22 -11.13
N ALA A 107 12.17 5.44 -11.21
CA ALA A 107 10.90 5.81 -10.62
C ALA A 107 9.75 4.95 -11.15
N ARG A 108 9.58 4.87 -12.47
CA ARG A 108 8.53 4.05 -13.09
C ARG A 108 8.65 2.58 -12.70
N ALA A 109 9.85 2.02 -12.79
CA ALA A 109 10.09 0.61 -12.44
C ALA A 109 9.74 0.30 -10.97
N SER A 110 9.93 1.26 -10.06
CA SER A 110 9.53 1.13 -8.66
C SER A 110 8.00 1.03 -8.52
N PHE A 111 7.25 1.90 -9.21
CA PHE A 111 5.79 1.85 -9.22
C PHE A 111 5.26 0.60 -9.93
N ASP A 112 5.84 0.22 -11.07
CA ASP A 112 5.41 -0.95 -11.82
C ASP A 112 5.56 -2.23 -10.98
N ARG A 113 6.69 -2.40 -10.28
CA ARG A 113 6.90 -3.54 -9.39
C ARG A 113 5.91 -3.57 -8.22
N ALA A 114 5.71 -2.44 -7.56
CA ALA A 114 4.74 -2.35 -6.47
C ALA A 114 3.32 -2.64 -6.96
N TYR A 115 2.94 -2.14 -8.13
CA TYR A 115 1.64 -2.39 -8.74
C TYR A 115 1.43 -3.87 -9.07
N GLU A 116 2.40 -4.52 -9.72
CA GLU A 116 2.29 -5.94 -10.09
C GLU A 116 2.19 -6.84 -8.85
N GLU A 117 2.95 -6.55 -7.80
CA GLU A 117 2.84 -7.25 -6.52
C GLU A 117 1.44 -7.08 -5.92
N PHE A 118 0.95 -5.84 -5.87
CA PHE A 118 -0.38 -5.52 -5.33
C PHE A 118 -1.49 -6.21 -6.13
N ARG A 119 -1.39 -6.17 -7.46
CA ARG A 119 -2.32 -6.85 -8.36
C ARG A 119 -2.34 -8.35 -8.10
N GLY A 120 -1.19 -8.97 -7.92
CA GLY A 120 -1.09 -10.40 -7.59
C GLY A 120 -1.84 -10.76 -6.31
N HIS A 121 -1.66 -9.98 -5.25
CA HIS A 121 -2.38 -10.18 -3.98
C HIS A 121 -3.88 -9.94 -4.12
N ALA A 122 -4.30 -8.91 -4.85
CA ALA A 122 -5.71 -8.62 -5.07
C ALA A 122 -6.42 -9.73 -5.85
N VAL A 123 -5.79 -10.26 -6.89
CA VAL A 123 -6.32 -11.39 -7.68
C VAL A 123 -6.43 -12.63 -6.80
N ALA A 124 -5.39 -12.98 -6.06
CA ALA A 124 -5.41 -14.15 -5.18
C ALA A 124 -6.51 -14.05 -4.10
N ALA A 125 -6.72 -12.86 -3.53
CA ALA A 125 -7.80 -12.63 -2.57
C ALA A 125 -9.18 -12.75 -3.23
N TRP A 126 -9.33 -12.30 -4.47
CA TRP A 126 -10.58 -12.42 -5.22
C TRP A 126 -10.94 -13.88 -5.55
N ASP A 127 -9.96 -14.65 -6.04
CA ASP A 127 -10.15 -16.07 -6.35
C ASP A 127 -10.62 -16.86 -5.11
N GLN A 128 -10.06 -16.57 -3.93
CA GLN A 128 -10.49 -17.19 -2.67
C GLN A 128 -11.94 -16.86 -2.29
N LEU A 129 -12.45 -15.69 -2.70
CA LEU A 129 -13.84 -15.31 -2.46
C LEU A 129 -14.80 -16.05 -3.39
N GLU A 130 -14.42 -16.25 -4.64
CA GLU A 130 -15.23 -17.00 -5.59
C GLU A 130 -15.33 -18.48 -5.21
N ASP A 131 -14.23 -19.08 -4.73
CA ASP A 131 -14.20 -20.47 -4.25
C ASP A 131 -15.02 -20.69 -2.96
N ALA A 132 -15.26 -19.64 -2.18
CA ALA A 132 -16.01 -19.68 -0.92
C ALA A 132 -17.52 -19.37 -1.08
N ALA A 133 -17.96 -18.98 -2.27
CA ALA A 133 -19.33 -18.58 -2.56
C ALA A 133 -20.17 -19.75 -3.09
#